data_671f649333c2eed6de57f601ed4dd7b4
#
_entry.id   671f649333c2eed6de57f601ed4dd7b4
#
_cell.length_a   1.000
_cell.length_b   1.000
_cell.length_c   1.000
_cell.angle_alpha   90.00
_cell.angle_beta   90.00
_cell.angle_gamma   90.00
#
_symmetry.space_group_name_H-M   'P 1'
#
loop_
_entity.id
_entity.type
_entity.pdbx_description
1 polymer ?
#
loop_
_entity_poly.entity_id
_entity_poly.type
_entity_poly.pdbx_seq_one_letter_code
_entity_poly.pdbx_strand_id
1 'polypeptide(L)'
;SDCPTDKLDLNWQRLILTHLTEKTHKGVLTGSPITDMKITLIAGRAHPKHTEGGDFREATYRAVRQGLRMAESILLEPWCRFTLTVPAEQLGRALNDLQQREAETEPPELLPETATLRGTAALDALRDYPAEVLRFTRGRGRLLTRVAGSRMATLPAAARRK
;
A
#
# COMPACT_ATOMS: atom_id res chain seq x y z
N SER A 1 7.02 21.21 -12.03
CA SER A 1 6.13 22.35 -12.24
C SER A 1 6.04 22.67 -13.72
N ASP A 2 4.83 22.88 -14.20
CA ASP A 2 4.51 23.35 -15.55
C ASP A 2 3.91 24.78 -15.50
N CYS A 3 4.04 25.43 -14.35
CA CYS A 3 3.55 26.80 -14.16
C CYS A 3 4.50 27.81 -14.79
N PRO A 4 4.03 28.70 -15.67
CA PRO A 4 4.87 29.77 -16.24
C PRO A 4 5.32 30.76 -15.16
N THR A 5 6.54 31.27 -15.29
CA THR A 5 7.14 32.19 -14.31
C THR A 5 6.53 33.59 -14.30
N ASP A 6 5.90 33.97 -15.41
CA ASP A 6 5.11 35.20 -15.51
C ASP A 6 3.79 35.13 -14.75
N LYS A 7 3.25 33.94 -14.50
CA LYS A 7 2.04 33.72 -13.68
C LYS A 7 2.35 33.57 -12.18
N LEU A 8 3.46 32.91 -11.88
CA LEU A 8 3.92 32.73 -10.49
C LEU A 8 5.45 32.71 -10.46
N ASP A 9 6.04 33.58 -9.67
CA ASP A 9 7.49 33.67 -9.48
C ASP A 9 8.10 32.31 -9.09
N LEU A 10 9.31 32.04 -9.57
CA LEU A 10 10.01 30.77 -9.37
C LEU A 10 10.24 30.42 -7.89
N ASN A 11 10.44 31.43 -7.02
CA ASN A 11 10.63 31.16 -5.60
C ASN A 11 9.34 30.64 -4.95
N TRP A 12 8.19 31.18 -5.33
CA TRP A 12 6.91 30.65 -4.88
C TRP A 12 6.65 29.25 -5.42
N GLN A 13 6.98 28.97 -6.66
CA GLN A 13 6.88 27.63 -7.23
C GLN A 13 7.74 26.63 -6.44
N ARG A 14 8.98 26.97 -6.13
CA ARG A 14 9.89 26.13 -5.33
C ARG A 14 9.33 25.89 -3.93
N LEU A 15 8.78 26.92 -3.30
CA LEU A 15 8.16 26.82 -1.98
C LEU A 15 6.96 25.85 -1.99
N ILE A 16 6.09 25.92 -2.98
CA ILE A 16 4.97 25.00 -3.17
C ILE A 16 5.48 23.55 -3.33
N LEU A 17 6.49 23.33 -4.17
CA LEU A 17 7.07 22.00 -4.37
C LEU A 17 7.68 21.46 -3.06
N THR A 18 8.31 22.32 -2.26
CA THR A 18 8.79 21.93 -0.91
C THR A 18 7.62 21.51 -0.03
N HIS A 19 6.52 22.25 -0.01
CA HIS A 19 5.34 21.89 0.79
C HIS A 19 4.67 20.59 0.32
N LEU A 20 4.77 20.23 -0.98
CA LEU A 20 4.27 18.95 -1.48
C LEU A 20 5.09 17.76 -0.97
N THR A 21 6.38 17.95 -0.68
CA THR A 21 7.30 16.87 -0.28
C THR A 21 7.60 16.83 1.23
N GLU A 22 7.30 17.88 1.99
CA GLU A 22 7.66 17.99 3.41
C GLU A 22 6.86 17.02 4.32
N LYS A 23 5.76 16.47 3.83
CA LYS A 23 4.98 15.47 4.57
C LYS A 23 4.33 14.43 3.66
N THR A 24 4.02 13.27 4.22
CA THR A 24 3.22 12.26 3.56
C THR A 24 1.76 12.69 3.48
N HIS A 25 1.20 12.73 2.27
CA HIS A 25 -0.22 13.00 2.07
C HIS A 25 -1.05 11.76 2.36
N LYS A 26 -2.16 11.94 3.05
CA LYS A 26 -3.09 10.87 3.41
C LYS A 26 -4.22 10.78 2.41
N GLY A 27 -4.52 9.54 1.97
CA GLY A 27 -5.66 9.25 1.11
C GLY A 27 -7.00 9.49 1.79
N VAL A 28 -8.03 9.67 0.97
CA VAL A 28 -9.38 10.03 1.44
C VAL A 28 -10.23 8.83 1.84
N LEU A 29 -9.83 7.61 1.46
CA LEU A 29 -10.59 6.39 1.76
C LEU A 29 -10.38 5.91 3.20
N THR A 30 -9.13 5.76 3.62
CA THR A 30 -8.76 5.16 4.91
C THR A 30 -7.80 6.02 5.73
N GLY A 31 -7.31 7.13 5.17
CA GLY A 31 -6.24 7.91 5.78
C GLY A 31 -4.85 7.29 5.65
N SER A 32 -4.71 6.18 4.93
CA SER A 32 -3.42 5.59 4.58
C SER A 32 -2.59 6.51 3.69
N PRO A 33 -1.25 6.40 3.72
CA PRO A 33 -0.40 7.18 2.82
C PRO A 33 -0.78 6.97 1.36
N ILE A 34 -0.83 8.07 0.58
CA ILE A 34 -1.02 8.00 -0.86
C ILE A 34 0.28 7.57 -1.54
N THR A 35 0.18 6.71 -2.55
CA THR A 35 1.27 6.30 -3.44
C THR A 35 0.83 6.43 -4.90
N ASP A 36 1.75 6.21 -5.83
CA ASP A 36 1.46 6.14 -7.28
C ASP A 36 0.71 7.36 -7.82
N MET A 37 1.08 8.56 -7.32
CA MET A 37 0.45 9.82 -7.63
C MET A 37 1.47 10.80 -8.23
N LYS A 38 1.08 11.48 -9.28
CA LYS A 38 1.81 12.63 -9.84
C LYS A 38 1.04 13.92 -9.57
N ILE A 39 1.69 14.86 -8.89
CA ILE A 39 1.13 16.21 -8.68
C ILE A 39 1.91 17.19 -9.58
N THR A 40 1.19 17.97 -10.37
CA THR A 40 1.77 18.96 -11.25
C THR A 40 1.23 20.35 -10.89
N LEU A 41 2.13 21.27 -10.55
CA LEU A 41 1.79 22.68 -10.38
C LEU A 41 1.64 23.31 -11.74
N ILE A 42 0.43 23.73 -12.09
CA ILE A 42 0.10 24.33 -13.39
C ILE A 42 -0.16 25.83 -13.32
N ALA A 43 -0.60 26.33 -12.16
CA ALA A 43 -0.89 27.74 -11.96
C ALA A 43 -0.85 28.09 -10.47
N GLY A 44 -0.60 29.35 -10.19
CA GLY A 44 -0.66 29.95 -8.86
C GLY A 44 -0.80 31.45 -8.95
N ARG A 45 -1.20 32.09 -7.87
CA ARG A 45 -1.29 33.56 -7.79
C ARG A 45 -0.81 34.02 -6.43
N ALA A 46 0.07 35.02 -6.43
CA ALA A 46 0.52 35.72 -5.25
C ALA A 46 0.04 37.18 -5.30
N HIS A 47 -0.28 37.74 -4.14
CA HIS A 47 -0.53 39.17 -4.04
C HIS A 47 0.74 39.86 -3.50
N PRO A 48 1.31 40.87 -4.17
CA PRO A 48 2.61 41.46 -3.82
C PRO A 48 2.76 41.93 -2.40
N LYS A 49 1.65 42.40 -1.78
CA LYS A 49 1.66 43.01 -0.43
C LYS A 49 1.08 42.10 0.68
N HIS A 50 0.37 41.04 0.33
CA HIS A 50 -0.46 40.28 1.30
C HIS A 50 -0.23 38.76 1.25
N THR A 51 0.64 38.25 0.40
CA THR A 51 0.94 36.82 0.33
C THR A 51 2.20 36.51 1.11
N GLU A 52 2.08 35.64 2.09
CA GLU A 52 3.19 35.10 2.88
C GLU A 52 3.46 33.63 2.55
N GLY A 53 4.63 33.12 2.97
CA GLY A 53 4.99 31.72 2.73
C GLY A 53 4.00 30.71 3.34
N GLY A 54 3.42 31.07 4.50
CA GLY A 54 2.41 30.25 5.18
C GLY A 54 1.12 30.08 4.38
N ASP A 55 0.73 31.07 3.58
CA ASP A 55 -0.47 31.02 2.73
C ASP A 55 -0.31 29.94 1.64
N PHE A 56 0.89 29.85 1.05
CA PHE A 56 1.19 28.81 0.06
C PHE A 56 1.20 27.42 0.67
N ARG A 57 1.65 27.26 1.91
CA ARG A 57 1.60 25.98 2.60
C ARG A 57 0.15 25.50 2.75
N GLU A 58 -0.70 26.35 3.29
CA GLU A 58 -2.10 26.01 3.52
C GLU A 58 -2.85 25.79 2.20
N ALA A 59 -2.66 26.66 1.21
CA ALA A 59 -3.25 26.52 -0.11
C ALA A 59 -2.85 25.22 -0.79
N THR A 60 -1.56 24.84 -0.70
CA THR A 60 -1.02 23.58 -1.25
C THR A 60 -1.72 22.38 -0.60
N TYR A 61 -1.83 22.34 0.71
CA TYR A 61 -2.47 21.22 1.41
C TYR A 61 -3.96 21.11 1.12
N ARG A 62 -4.64 22.24 1.02
CA ARG A 62 -6.06 22.27 0.65
C ARG A 62 -6.26 21.79 -0.79
N ALA A 63 -5.42 22.22 -1.73
CA ALA A 63 -5.49 21.82 -3.13
C ALA A 63 -5.26 20.31 -3.29
N VAL A 64 -4.25 19.74 -2.62
CA VAL A 64 -4.00 18.28 -2.61
C VAL A 64 -5.22 17.54 -2.05
N ARG A 65 -5.76 17.96 -0.91
CA ARG A 65 -6.91 17.31 -0.29
C ARG A 65 -8.16 17.39 -1.18
N GLN A 66 -8.40 18.51 -1.83
CA GLN A 66 -9.49 18.67 -2.77
C GLN A 66 -9.30 17.78 -4.00
N GLY A 67 -8.10 17.78 -4.58
CA GLY A 67 -7.77 16.92 -5.72
C GLY A 67 -7.98 15.44 -5.41
N LEU A 68 -7.55 14.97 -4.24
CA LEU A 68 -7.76 13.58 -3.80
C LEU A 68 -9.24 13.22 -3.59
N ARG A 69 -10.09 14.19 -3.22
CA ARG A 69 -11.55 13.97 -3.11
C ARG A 69 -12.25 13.90 -4.47
N MET A 70 -11.67 14.56 -5.47
CA MET A 70 -12.24 14.59 -6.83
C MET A 70 -11.69 13.46 -7.70
N ALA A 71 -10.51 12.94 -7.36
CA ALA A 71 -9.89 11.83 -8.06
C ALA A 71 -10.48 10.49 -7.62
N GLU A 72 -10.49 9.53 -8.53
CA GLU A 72 -10.77 8.15 -8.20
C GLU A 72 -9.61 7.57 -7.39
N SER A 73 -9.88 7.17 -6.16
CA SER A 73 -8.89 6.55 -5.28
C SER A 73 -9.20 5.07 -5.12
N ILE A 74 -8.16 4.24 -5.20
CA ILE A 74 -8.23 2.80 -4.93
C ILE A 74 -7.38 2.48 -3.71
N LEU A 75 -7.83 1.54 -2.91
CA LEU A 75 -7.04 1.02 -1.79
C LEU A 75 -6.11 -0.07 -2.30
N LEU A 76 -4.83 0.04 -1.96
CA LEU A 76 -3.84 -0.99 -2.23
C LEU A 76 -3.53 -1.74 -0.93
N GLU A 77 -3.41 -3.04 -1.03
CA GLU A 77 -2.91 -3.90 0.05
C GLU A 77 -1.56 -4.53 -0.33
N PRO A 78 -0.62 -4.63 0.61
CA PRO A 78 0.65 -5.27 0.33
C PRO A 78 0.46 -6.78 0.13
N TRP A 79 1.10 -7.31 -0.91
CA TRP A 79 1.17 -8.73 -1.21
C TRP A 79 2.57 -9.27 -1.02
N CYS A 80 2.66 -10.54 -0.63
CA CYS A 80 3.92 -11.23 -0.46
C CYS A 80 3.95 -12.55 -1.23
N ARG A 81 5.15 -12.94 -1.65
CA ARG A 81 5.45 -14.33 -1.97
C ARG A 81 5.77 -15.06 -0.68
N PHE A 82 5.30 -16.29 -0.58
CA PHE A 82 5.61 -17.13 0.55
C PHE A 82 6.22 -18.46 0.12
N THR A 83 6.97 -19.05 1.04
CA THR A 83 7.42 -20.44 0.99
C THR A 83 7.11 -21.05 2.34
N LEU A 84 6.23 -22.05 2.34
CA LEU A 84 5.83 -22.81 3.51
C LEU A 84 6.37 -24.24 3.39
N THR A 85 7.19 -24.64 4.35
CA THR A 85 7.67 -26.02 4.47
C THR A 85 7.03 -26.64 5.70
N VAL A 86 6.41 -27.80 5.54
CA VAL A 86 5.75 -28.54 6.61
C VAL A 86 6.08 -30.04 6.49
N PRO A 87 5.93 -30.84 7.56
CA PRO A 87 5.96 -32.31 7.43
C PRO A 87 4.91 -32.80 6.42
N ALA A 88 5.23 -33.82 5.65
CA ALA A 88 4.38 -34.34 4.58
C ALA A 88 2.95 -34.68 5.08
N GLU A 89 2.84 -35.22 6.29
CA GLU A 89 1.56 -35.54 6.94
C GLU A 89 0.68 -34.32 7.22
N GLN A 90 1.24 -33.09 7.24
CA GLN A 90 0.53 -31.85 7.51
C GLN A 90 0.15 -31.07 6.22
N LEU A 91 0.46 -31.59 5.05
CA LEU A 91 0.19 -30.93 3.78
C LEU A 91 -1.28 -30.58 3.58
N GLY A 92 -2.20 -31.51 3.86
CA GLY A 92 -3.64 -31.28 3.69
C GLY A 92 -4.16 -30.13 4.56
N ARG A 93 -3.68 -30.05 5.80
CA ARG A 93 -4.01 -28.94 6.69
C ARG A 93 -3.44 -27.62 6.15
N ALA A 94 -2.18 -27.60 5.77
CA ALA A 94 -1.53 -26.40 5.23
C ALA A 94 -2.23 -25.86 3.99
N LEU A 95 -2.66 -26.75 3.07
CA LEU A 95 -3.44 -26.34 1.89
C LEU A 95 -4.78 -25.73 2.26
N ASN A 96 -5.52 -26.34 3.18
CA ASN A 96 -6.81 -25.83 3.64
C ASN A 96 -6.63 -24.45 4.35
N ASP A 97 -5.63 -24.30 5.21
CA ASP A 97 -5.34 -23.05 5.89
C ASP A 97 -4.99 -21.92 4.91
N LEU A 98 -4.18 -22.23 3.87
CA LEU A 98 -3.83 -21.27 2.82
C LEU A 98 -5.03 -20.90 1.94
N GLN A 99 -5.90 -21.86 1.63
CA GLN A 99 -7.14 -21.61 0.89
C GLN A 99 -8.09 -20.69 1.68
N GLN A 100 -8.26 -20.92 2.98
CA GLN A 100 -9.07 -20.04 3.83
C GLN A 100 -8.52 -18.61 3.94
N ARG A 101 -7.20 -18.44 3.72
CA ARG A 101 -6.51 -17.14 3.67
C ARG A 101 -6.48 -16.53 2.27
N GLU A 102 -7.22 -17.12 1.32
CA GLU A 102 -7.28 -16.67 -0.09
C GLU A 102 -5.90 -16.60 -0.75
N ALA A 103 -4.97 -17.46 -0.33
CA ALA A 103 -3.64 -17.53 -0.91
C ALA A 103 -3.68 -18.23 -2.29
N GLU A 104 -2.97 -17.66 -3.24
CA GLU A 104 -2.73 -18.28 -4.55
C GLU A 104 -1.55 -19.24 -4.41
N THR A 105 -1.78 -20.55 -4.46
CA THR A 105 -0.76 -21.58 -4.27
C THR A 105 -0.35 -22.22 -5.59
N GLU A 106 0.96 -22.45 -5.74
CA GLU A 106 1.52 -23.30 -6.76
C GLU A 106 1.37 -24.78 -6.37
N PRO A 107 1.49 -25.72 -7.32
CA PRO A 107 1.51 -27.14 -6.98
C PRO A 107 2.58 -27.46 -5.95
N PRO A 108 2.27 -28.28 -4.91
CA PRO A 108 3.22 -28.59 -3.85
C PRO A 108 4.39 -29.43 -4.35
N GLU A 109 5.58 -29.13 -3.84
CA GLU A 109 6.75 -29.96 -4.00
C GLU A 109 6.80 -30.97 -2.84
N LEU A 110 6.79 -32.25 -3.17
CA LEU A 110 6.75 -33.33 -2.20
C LEU A 110 8.10 -34.04 -2.08
N LEU A 111 8.60 -34.16 -0.87
CA LEU A 111 9.71 -35.01 -0.48
C LEU A 111 9.19 -36.08 0.50
N PRO A 112 9.93 -37.17 0.77
CA PRO A 112 9.42 -38.26 1.62
C PRO A 112 8.92 -37.80 3.00
N GLU A 113 9.56 -36.82 3.62
CA GLU A 113 9.25 -36.38 4.97
C GLU A 113 8.67 -34.96 5.01
N THR A 114 8.80 -34.17 3.95
CA THR A 114 8.41 -32.76 3.90
C THR A 114 7.64 -32.38 2.65
N ALA A 115 6.76 -31.41 2.77
CA ALA A 115 6.09 -30.76 1.66
C ALA A 115 6.42 -29.27 1.67
N THR A 116 6.69 -28.72 0.49
CA THR A 116 6.95 -27.28 0.30
C THR A 116 5.86 -26.69 -0.58
N LEU A 117 5.20 -25.67 -0.07
CA LEU A 117 4.18 -24.89 -0.75
C LEU A 117 4.73 -23.50 -1.05
N ARG A 118 4.58 -23.05 -2.28
CA ARG A 118 4.92 -21.69 -2.72
C ARG A 118 3.68 -20.98 -3.24
N GLY A 119 3.70 -19.67 -3.20
CA GLY A 119 2.60 -18.90 -3.73
C GLY A 119 2.65 -17.43 -3.35
N THR A 120 1.51 -16.76 -3.54
CA THR A 120 1.32 -15.36 -3.16
C THR A 120 0.08 -15.21 -2.31
N ALA A 121 0.10 -14.24 -1.41
CA ALA A 121 -1.04 -13.91 -0.55
C ALA A 121 -0.97 -12.44 -0.11
N ALA A 122 -2.09 -11.90 0.35
CA ALA A 122 -2.08 -10.65 1.07
C ALA A 122 -1.21 -10.78 2.33
N LEU A 123 -0.33 -9.81 2.56
CA LEU A 123 0.60 -9.88 3.69
C LEU A 123 -0.13 -9.99 5.03
N ASP A 124 -1.26 -9.31 5.15
CA ASP A 124 -2.09 -9.33 6.36
C ASP A 124 -2.72 -10.70 6.63
N ALA A 125 -3.11 -11.42 5.58
CA ALA A 125 -3.67 -12.76 5.70
C ALA A 125 -2.69 -13.79 6.27
N LEU A 126 -1.38 -13.54 6.14
CA LEU A 126 -0.33 -14.40 6.67
C LEU A 126 0.29 -13.89 7.97
N ARG A 127 -0.20 -12.78 8.54
CA ARG A 127 0.41 -12.12 9.72
C ARG A 127 0.62 -13.09 10.89
N ASP A 128 -0.41 -13.82 11.26
CA ASP A 128 -0.40 -14.71 12.43
C ASP A 128 -0.07 -16.17 12.06
N TYR A 129 -0.01 -16.47 10.78
CA TYR A 129 0.15 -17.83 10.28
C TYR A 129 1.48 -18.49 10.65
N PRO A 130 2.64 -17.78 10.75
CA PRO A 130 3.88 -18.38 11.24
C PRO A 130 3.75 -19.05 12.61
N ALA A 131 3.04 -18.43 13.53
CA ALA A 131 2.81 -18.99 14.87
C ALA A 131 1.90 -20.21 14.81
N GLU A 132 0.88 -20.21 13.96
CA GLU A 132 0.01 -21.36 13.76
C GLU A 132 0.77 -22.54 13.13
N VAL A 133 1.62 -22.28 12.13
CA VAL A 133 2.47 -23.29 11.49
C VAL A 133 3.36 -23.97 12.53
N LEU A 134 4.05 -23.20 13.37
CA LEU A 134 4.89 -23.75 14.44
C LEU A 134 4.08 -24.62 15.39
N ARG A 135 2.85 -24.20 15.75
CA ARG A 135 1.98 -24.92 16.67
C ARG A 135 1.55 -26.28 16.12
N PHE A 136 0.94 -26.33 14.92
CA PHE A 136 0.40 -27.58 14.41
C PHE A 136 1.48 -28.54 13.88
N THR A 137 2.65 -28.02 13.50
CA THR A 137 3.80 -28.83 13.08
C THR A 137 4.72 -29.23 14.25
N ARG A 138 4.41 -28.79 15.47
CA ARG A 138 5.26 -28.96 16.66
C ARG A 138 6.67 -28.43 16.46
N GLY A 139 6.78 -27.26 15.83
CA GLY A 139 8.05 -26.58 15.56
C GLY A 139 8.81 -27.07 14.32
N ARG A 140 8.28 -28.05 13.59
CA ARG A 140 8.95 -28.60 12.37
C ARG A 140 8.62 -27.83 11.10
N GLY A 141 7.60 -26.97 11.11
CA GLY A 141 7.21 -26.15 9.96
C GLY A 141 7.88 -24.80 9.96
N ARG A 142 8.01 -24.22 8.77
CA ARG A 142 8.59 -22.90 8.57
C ARG A 142 7.87 -22.15 7.47
N LEU A 143 7.45 -20.92 7.76
CA LEU A 143 6.92 -19.98 6.78
C LEU A 143 7.91 -18.84 6.55
N LEU A 144 8.27 -18.60 5.31
CA LEU A 144 9.07 -17.46 4.87
C LEU A 144 8.21 -16.58 3.97
N THR A 145 8.23 -15.27 4.19
CA THR A 145 7.51 -14.30 3.36
C THR A 145 8.46 -13.24 2.83
N ARG A 146 8.21 -12.78 1.62
CA ARG A 146 8.91 -11.66 0.98
C ARG A 146 7.91 -10.75 0.30
N VAL A 147 7.90 -9.47 0.63
CA VAL A 147 7.03 -8.48 -0.02
C VAL A 147 7.28 -8.50 -1.54
N ALA A 148 6.20 -8.57 -2.31
CA ALA A 148 6.24 -8.70 -3.78
C ALA A 148 5.56 -7.54 -4.49
N GLY A 149 5.07 -6.54 -3.76
CA GLY A 149 4.35 -5.38 -4.29
C GLY A 149 3.02 -5.17 -3.58
N SER A 150 2.11 -4.47 -4.26
CA SER A 150 0.76 -4.22 -3.77
C SER A 150 -0.26 -4.57 -4.85
N ARG A 151 -1.43 -5.02 -4.44
CA ARG A 151 -2.58 -5.27 -5.32
C ARG A 151 -3.77 -4.43 -4.86
N MET A 152 -4.75 -4.26 -5.73
CA MET A 152 -6.01 -3.61 -5.38
C MET A 152 -6.71 -4.43 -4.28
N ALA A 153 -6.99 -3.78 -3.15
CA ALA A 153 -7.68 -4.45 -2.05
C ALA A 153 -9.14 -4.69 -2.40
N THR A 154 -9.65 -5.86 -2.06
CA THR A 154 -11.08 -6.15 -2.10
C THR A 154 -11.74 -5.48 -0.91
N LEU A 155 -12.29 -4.26 -1.10
CA LEU A 155 -13.01 -3.57 -0.03
C LEU A 155 -14.28 -4.34 0.33
N PRO A 156 -14.54 -4.63 1.61
CA PRO A 156 -15.81 -5.15 2.04
C PRO A 156 -16.94 -4.20 1.64
N ALA A 157 -18.11 -4.74 1.31
CA ALA A 157 -19.25 -3.98 0.77
C ALA A 157 -19.64 -2.76 1.62
N ALA A 158 -19.41 -2.79 2.94
CA ALA A 158 -19.65 -1.68 3.86
C ALA A 158 -18.71 -0.47 3.65
N ALA A 159 -17.51 -0.66 3.10
CA ALA A 159 -16.53 0.41 2.88
C ALA A 159 -16.67 1.09 1.50
N ARG A 160 -17.53 0.57 0.62
CA ARG A 160 -17.78 1.11 -0.72
C ARG A 160 -18.77 2.29 -0.77
N ARG A 161 -19.35 2.64 0.39
CA ARG A 161 -20.32 3.74 0.51
C ARG A 161 -19.76 4.86 1.37
N LYS A 162 -19.01 5.78 0.76
CA LYS A 162 -18.85 7.17 1.27
C LYS A 162 -18.48 8.07 0.12
#